data_63aff995fccd0aeeda7cb82a4230c4e2
#
_entry.id   63aff995fccd0aeeda7cb82a4230c4e2
#
_cell.length_a   1.000
_cell.length_b   1.000
_cell.length_c   1.000
_cell.angle_alpha   90.00
_cell.angle_beta   90.00
_cell.angle_gamma   90.00
#
_symmetry.space_group_name_H-M   'P 1'
#
loop_
_entity.id
_entity.type
_entity.pdbx_description
1 polymer ?
#
loop_
_entity_poly.entity_id
_entity_poly.type
_entity_poly.pdbx_seq_one_letter_code
_entity_poly.pdbx_strand_id
1 'polypeptide(L)'
;ETVKALEAAVKLKNPSYLRLTGSSNNPIVYNKDYEFEIGKSITLREGKDITIFCAGAMVHQSLEAAKILNLKGISSKVVNMHTIKPIDKTAIEEASNSKLIVSVEEHNVIGGLGSAISEYKSSLKQSPRQLFLGIKDTYSKGGNYKFLQEKHRLTSEKIVEDILPHIN
;
A
#
# COMPACT_ATOMS: atom_id res chain seq x y z
N GLU A 1 5.04 -8.86 11.15
CA GLU A 1 3.62 -8.76 10.78
C GLU A 1 2.96 -10.14 10.70
N THR A 2 3.56 -11.09 9.99
CA THR A 2 2.99 -12.43 9.76
C THR A 2 2.56 -13.14 11.05
N VAL A 3 3.41 -13.16 12.10
CA VAL A 3 3.09 -13.81 13.38
C VAL A 3 1.85 -13.18 14.02
N LYS A 4 1.81 -11.85 14.12
CA LYS A 4 0.67 -11.13 14.70
C LYS A 4 -0.62 -11.34 13.88
N ALA A 5 -0.50 -11.38 12.55
CA ALA A 5 -1.64 -11.67 11.67
C ALA A 5 -2.19 -13.08 11.89
N LEU A 6 -1.32 -14.07 12.06
CA LEU A 6 -1.71 -15.44 12.38
C LEU A 6 -2.38 -15.53 13.76
N GLU A 7 -1.79 -14.92 14.78
CA GLU A 7 -2.37 -14.86 16.14
C GLU A 7 -3.76 -14.20 16.17
N ALA A 8 -3.98 -13.20 15.32
CA ALA A 8 -5.29 -12.58 15.18
C ALA A 8 -6.27 -13.48 14.41
N ALA A 9 -5.81 -14.12 13.33
CA ALA A 9 -6.64 -14.96 12.47
C ALA A 9 -7.17 -16.22 13.20
N VAL A 10 -6.35 -16.86 14.06
CA VAL A 10 -6.80 -18.06 14.80
C VAL A 10 -7.92 -17.76 15.81
N LYS A 11 -8.13 -16.50 16.16
CA LYS A 11 -9.24 -16.08 17.04
C LYS A 11 -10.55 -15.86 16.28
N LEU A 12 -10.52 -15.85 14.95
CA LEU A 12 -11.72 -15.71 14.12
C LEU A 12 -12.54 -17.00 14.12
N LYS A 13 -13.86 -16.85 14.11
CA LYS A 13 -14.80 -17.99 13.97
C LYS A 13 -15.01 -18.41 12.51
N ASN A 14 -14.68 -17.54 11.57
CA ASN A 14 -14.89 -17.71 10.14
C ASN A 14 -13.56 -18.05 9.43
N PRO A 15 -13.63 -18.71 8.26
CA PRO A 15 -12.45 -18.94 7.44
C PRO A 15 -11.72 -17.63 7.11
N SER A 16 -10.39 -17.65 7.13
CA SER A 16 -9.53 -16.52 6.77
C SER A 16 -8.48 -16.94 5.73
N TYR A 17 -8.08 -15.99 4.91
CA TYR A 17 -7.02 -16.16 3.92
C TYR A 17 -5.89 -15.18 4.22
N LEU A 18 -4.71 -15.72 4.56
CA LEU A 18 -3.49 -14.95 4.74
C LEU A 18 -2.56 -15.18 3.53
N ARG A 19 -2.31 -14.10 2.77
CA ARG A 19 -1.33 -14.12 1.70
C ARG A 19 0.03 -13.70 2.24
N LEU A 20 1.00 -14.58 2.14
CA LEU A 20 2.38 -14.30 2.54
C LEU A 20 3.24 -14.05 1.30
N THR A 21 4.28 -13.22 1.46
CA THR A 21 5.30 -13.05 0.42
C THR A 21 6.22 -14.28 0.40
N GLY A 22 6.62 -14.72 -0.79
CA GLY A 22 7.52 -15.86 -0.95
C GLY A 22 9.00 -15.58 -0.64
N SER A 23 9.34 -14.33 -0.29
CA SER A 23 10.73 -13.94 0.00
C SER A 23 10.97 -13.80 1.50
N SER A 24 12.02 -14.45 2.00
CA SER A 24 12.51 -14.28 3.37
C SER A 24 13.34 -13.00 3.56
N ASN A 25 13.70 -12.31 2.48
CA ASN A 25 14.62 -11.16 2.48
C ASN A 25 13.90 -9.81 2.40
N ASN A 26 12.62 -9.76 2.71
CA ASN A 26 11.91 -8.48 2.77
C ASN A 26 12.46 -7.63 3.93
N PRO A 27 12.78 -6.34 3.69
CA PRO A 27 13.26 -5.47 4.74
C PRO A 27 12.24 -5.33 5.89
N ILE A 28 12.77 -5.26 7.12
CA ILE A 28 11.94 -5.00 8.30
C ILE A 28 11.50 -3.55 8.27
N VAL A 29 10.19 -3.30 8.35
CA VAL A 29 9.60 -1.95 8.31
C VAL A 29 9.13 -1.46 9.68
N TYR A 30 9.01 -2.35 10.65
CA TYR A 30 8.63 -2.03 12.03
C TYR A 30 9.84 -2.05 12.94
N ASN A 31 10.18 -0.89 13.51
CA ASN A 31 11.31 -0.75 14.44
C ASN A 31 10.89 -0.83 15.92
N LYS A 32 9.57 -0.88 16.19
CA LYS A 32 8.98 -0.98 17.52
C LYS A 32 7.84 -1.99 17.48
N ASP A 33 7.46 -2.46 18.65
CA ASP A 33 6.25 -3.26 18.78
C ASP A 33 5.01 -2.41 18.43
N TYR A 34 3.98 -3.05 17.90
CA TYR A 34 2.75 -2.40 17.42
C TYR A 34 1.56 -3.32 17.63
N GLU A 35 0.39 -2.76 17.80
CA GLU A 35 -0.86 -3.50 17.79
C GLU A 35 -1.24 -3.92 16.36
N PHE A 36 -1.71 -5.16 16.22
CA PHE A 36 -2.26 -5.69 14.99
C PHE A 36 -3.73 -6.03 15.20
N GLU A 37 -4.59 -5.36 14.46
CA GLU A 37 -6.02 -5.59 14.47
C GLU A 37 -6.52 -5.84 13.06
N ILE A 38 -7.24 -6.95 12.83
CA ILE A 38 -7.84 -7.25 11.53
C ILE A 38 -8.84 -6.15 11.17
N GLY A 39 -8.70 -5.61 9.96
CA GLY A 39 -9.56 -4.53 9.48
C GLY A 39 -9.08 -3.12 9.84
N LYS A 40 -7.94 -3.01 10.52
CA LYS A 40 -7.25 -1.74 10.75
C LYS A 40 -5.98 -1.65 9.91
N SER A 41 -5.54 -0.44 9.66
CA SER A 41 -4.27 -0.15 8.99
C SER A 41 -3.28 0.43 9.98
N ILE A 42 -2.01 0.53 9.57
CA ILE A 42 -0.96 1.11 10.40
C ILE A 42 -0.30 2.26 9.64
N THR A 43 -0.39 3.46 10.19
CA THR A 43 0.35 4.61 9.67
C THR A 43 1.82 4.47 10.05
N LEU A 44 2.69 4.31 9.05
CA LEU A 44 4.13 4.16 9.22
C LEU A 44 4.88 5.49 9.08
N ARG A 45 4.29 6.44 8.39
CA ARG A 45 4.82 7.79 8.17
C ARG A 45 3.67 8.78 8.06
N GLU A 46 3.77 9.89 8.77
CA GLU A 46 2.83 11.00 8.61
C GLU A 46 3.19 11.88 7.41
N GLY A 47 2.17 12.52 6.82
CA GLY A 47 2.30 13.43 5.69
C GLY A 47 1.00 14.19 5.41
N LYS A 48 1.10 15.28 4.63
CA LYS A 48 -0.02 16.21 4.43
C LYS A 48 -0.46 16.34 2.97
N ASP A 49 0.42 16.08 2.00
CA ASP A 49 0.12 16.32 0.59
C ASP A 49 -0.55 15.12 -0.07
N ILE A 50 0.01 13.94 0.13
CA ILE A 50 -0.51 12.70 -0.47
C ILE A 50 -0.58 11.57 0.57
N THR A 51 -1.49 10.63 0.35
CA THR A 51 -1.54 9.38 1.13
C THR A 51 -1.23 8.19 0.22
N ILE A 52 -0.22 7.40 0.62
CA ILE A 52 0.20 6.17 -0.05
C ILE A 52 -0.30 4.99 0.79
N PHE A 53 -1.27 4.26 0.29
CA PHE A 53 -1.70 2.97 0.83
C PHE A 53 -0.89 1.86 0.17
N CYS A 54 -0.31 1.00 0.97
CA CYS A 54 0.51 -0.10 0.47
C CYS A 54 0.29 -1.37 1.30
N ALA A 55 0.67 -2.51 0.75
CA ALA A 55 0.57 -3.80 1.45
C ALA A 55 1.76 -4.71 1.12
N GLY A 56 2.10 -5.60 2.05
CA GLY A 56 3.10 -6.64 1.88
C GLY A 56 4.48 -6.10 1.51
N ALA A 57 5.10 -6.64 0.46
CA ALA A 57 6.45 -6.24 0.03
C ALA A 57 6.54 -4.76 -0.41
N MET A 58 5.42 -4.14 -0.79
CA MET A 58 5.41 -2.75 -1.24
C MET A 58 5.48 -1.73 -0.11
N VAL A 59 5.35 -2.14 1.13
CA VAL A 59 5.46 -1.24 2.29
C VAL A 59 6.85 -0.59 2.35
N HIS A 60 7.91 -1.38 2.20
CA HIS A 60 9.28 -0.84 2.18
C HIS A 60 9.50 0.11 1.01
N GLN A 61 9.10 -0.28 -0.20
CA GLN A 61 9.25 0.55 -1.40
C GLN A 61 8.50 1.88 -1.27
N SER A 62 7.32 1.86 -0.67
CA SER A 62 6.51 3.06 -0.41
C SER A 62 7.15 4.00 0.62
N LEU A 63 7.78 3.44 1.66
CA LEU A 63 8.53 4.24 2.64
C LEU A 63 9.75 4.92 2.01
N GLU A 64 10.52 4.20 1.18
CA GLU A 64 11.65 4.77 0.46
C GLU A 64 11.18 5.84 -0.57
N ALA A 65 10.11 5.56 -1.32
CA ALA A 65 9.50 6.55 -2.21
C ALA A 65 9.08 7.82 -1.46
N ALA A 66 8.47 7.68 -0.27
CA ALA A 66 8.09 8.83 0.56
C ALA A 66 9.30 9.65 1.04
N LYS A 67 10.46 9.02 1.28
CA LYS A 67 11.71 9.76 1.58
C LYS A 67 12.17 10.59 0.39
N ILE A 68 12.15 10.01 -0.82
CA ILE A 68 12.53 10.70 -2.06
C ILE A 68 11.57 11.85 -2.35
N LEU A 69 10.26 11.65 -2.19
CA LEU A 69 9.23 12.69 -2.35
C LEU A 69 9.45 13.84 -1.38
N ASN A 70 9.82 13.54 -0.13
CA ASN A 70 10.09 14.57 0.87
C ASN A 70 11.28 15.48 0.49
N LEU A 71 12.33 14.91 -0.13
CA LEU A 71 13.46 15.70 -0.67
C LEU A 71 13.02 16.63 -1.80
N LYS A 72 11.89 16.37 -2.43
CA LYS A 72 11.27 17.20 -3.46
C LYS A 72 10.17 18.14 -2.90
N GLY A 73 10.06 18.25 -1.58
CA GLY A 73 9.08 19.12 -0.91
C GLY A 73 7.66 18.54 -0.83
N ILE A 74 7.47 17.24 -1.12
CA ILE A 74 6.15 16.57 -1.08
C ILE A 74 6.04 15.73 0.18
N SER A 75 5.14 16.13 1.08
CA SER A 75 4.90 15.45 2.36
C SER A 75 3.93 14.29 2.17
N SER A 76 4.43 13.06 2.30
CA SER A 76 3.67 11.83 2.01
C SER A 76 3.37 11.04 3.28
N LYS A 77 2.07 10.77 3.54
CA LYS A 77 1.61 9.79 4.53
C LYS A 77 1.75 8.39 3.93
N VAL A 78 2.31 7.43 4.68
CA VAL A 78 2.41 6.03 4.25
C VAL A 78 1.64 5.16 5.22
N VAL A 79 0.68 4.42 4.69
CA VAL A 79 -0.24 3.58 5.45
C VAL A 79 -0.11 2.14 4.98
N ASN A 80 0.29 1.25 5.89
CA ASN A 80 0.26 -0.20 5.64
C ASN A 80 -1.17 -0.72 5.80
N MET A 81 -1.80 -1.05 4.69
CA MET A 81 -3.12 -1.66 4.63
C MET A 81 -2.97 -3.19 4.64
N HIS A 82 -2.52 -3.74 5.75
CA HIS A 82 -2.25 -5.17 5.89
C HIS A 82 -3.50 -6.06 5.81
N THR A 83 -4.69 -5.48 5.99
CA THR A 83 -5.97 -6.17 5.82
C THR A 83 -6.75 -5.54 4.67
N ILE A 84 -7.02 -6.35 3.63
CA ILE A 84 -7.78 -5.89 2.44
C ILE A 84 -9.29 -6.05 2.67
N LYS A 85 -9.68 -7.10 3.41
CA LYS A 85 -11.09 -7.40 3.72
C LYS A 85 -11.21 -7.98 5.13
N PRO A 86 -11.90 -7.25 6.04
CA PRO A 86 -12.48 -5.91 5.85
C PRO A 86 -11.40 -4.84 5.67
N ILE A 87 -11.68 -3.83 4.85
CA ILE A 87 -10.75 -2.70 4.66
C ILE A 87 -10.92 -1.66 5.77
N ASP A 88 -9.85 -0.95 6.12
CA ASP A 88 -9.90 0.15 7.08
C ASP A 88 -10.54 1.40 6.43
N LYS A 89 -11.81 1.56 6.68
CA LYS A 89 -12.62 2.67 6.16
C LYS A 89 -12.17 4.02 6.71
N THR A 90 -11.84 4.05 8.01
CA THR A 90 -11.41 5.28 8.69
C THR A 90 -10.14 5.85 8.06
N ALA A 91 -9.16 5.00 7.78
CA ALA A 91 -7.93 5.44 7.12
C ALA A 91 -8.18 6.01 5.71
N ILE A 92 -9.16 5.46 4.97
CA ILE A 92 -9.53 5.98 3.65
C ILE A 92 -10.28 7.31 3.77
N GLU A 93 -11.15 7.47 4.76
CA GLU A 93 -11.84 8.74 5.04
C GLU A 93 -10.85 9.85 5.41
N GLU A 94 -9.88 9.56 6.27
CA GLU A 94 -8.80 10.51 6.60
C GLU A 94 -8.00 10.95 5.37
N ALA A 95 -7.73 10.01 4.46
CA ALA A 95 -7.01 10.28 3.22
C ALA A 95 -7.78 11.19 2.26
N SER A 96 -9.09 11.42 2.48
CA SER A 96 -9.89 12.33 1.65
C SER A 96 -9.42 13.79 1.73
N ASN A 97 -8.63 14.14 2.73
CA ASN A 97 -8.01 15.47 2.87
C ASN A 97 -6.68 15.61 2.10
N SER A 98 -6.18 14.54 1.50
CA SER A 98 -4.95 14.57 0.68
C SER A 98 -5.23 15.12 -0.72
N LYS A 99 -4.20 15.64 -1.39
CA LYS A 99 -4.30 16.07 -2.81
C LYS A 99 -4.41 14.87 -3.76
N LEU A 100 -3.80 13.74 -3.37
CA LEU A 100 -3.77 12.50 -4.14
C LEU A 100 -3.75 11.30 -3.20
N ILE A 101 -4.50 10.26 -3.54
CA ILE A 101 -4.37 8.92 -2.96
C ILE A 101 -3.58 8.06 -3.94
N VAL A 102 -2.62 7.30 -3.43
CA VAL A 102 -1.83 6.34 -4.21
C VAL A 102 -2.01 4.95 -3.58
N SER A 103 -2.38 3.94 -4.35
CA SER A 103 -2.33 2.55 -3.92
C SER A 103 -1.13 1.86 -4.56
N VAL A 104 -0.32 1.16 -3.75
CA VAL A 104 0.88 0.45 -4.20
C VAL A 104 0.78 -1.01 -3.78
N GLU A 105 0.75 -1.91 -4.75
CA GLU A 105 0.52 -3.32 -4.51
C GLU A 105 1.33 -4.22 -5.46
N GLU A 106 1.89 -5.29 -4.95
CA GLU A 106 2.48 -6.37 -5.76
C GLU A 106 1.38 -7.37 -6.15
N HIS A 107 0.42 -6.84 -6.89
CA HIS A 107 -0.76 -7.55 -7.38
C HIS A 107 -1.28 -6.88 -8.64
N ASN A 108 -2.17 -7.57 -9.37
CA ASN A 108 -2.91 -6.94 -10.45
C ASN A 108 -3.72 -5.76 -9.89
N VAL A 109 -3.66 -4.62 -10.58
CA VAL A 109 -4.40 -3.40 -10.18
C VAL A 109 -5.92 -3.57 -10.25
N ILE A 110 -6.40 -4.59 -11.00
CA ILE A 110 -7.81 -4.94 -11.09
C ILE A 110 -8.15 -5.95 -9.99
N GLY A 111 -9.06 -5.59 -9.09
CA GLY A 111 -9.52 -6.47 -8.01
C GLY A 111 -8.58 -6.55 -6.80
N GLY A 112 -7.49 -5.74 -6.74
CA GLY A 112 -6.55 -5.69 -5.63
C GLY A 112 -6.86 -4.61 -4.59
N LEU A 113 -5.82 -4.17 -3.86
CA LEU A 113 -5.90 -3.13 -2.84
C LEU A 113 -6.47 -1.83 -3.39
N GLY A 114 -5.98 -1.38 -4.55
CA GLY A 114 -6.44 -0.16 -5.18
C GLY A 114 -7.93 -0.20 -5.52
N SER A 115 -8.42 -1.34 -6.01
CA SER A 115 -9.85 -1.55 -6.27
C SER A 115 -10.67 -1.48 -4.99
N ALA A 116 -10.25 -2.15 -3.92
CA ALA A 116 -10.96 -2.15 -2.64
C ALA A 116 -11.06 -0.73 -2.04
N ILE A 117 -9.99 0.07 -2.14
CA ILE A 117 -10.00 1.48 -1.74
C ILE A 117 -10.98 2.27 -2.62
N SER A 118 -10.92 2.08 -3.93
CA SER A 118 -11.78 2.80 -4.89
C SER A 118 -13.26 2.49 -4.69
N GLU A 119 -13.62 1.22 -4.44
CA GLU A 119 -14.99 0.81 -4.11
C GLU A 119 -15.52 1.56 -2.89
N TYR A 120 -14.74 1.63 -1.81
CA TYR A 120 -15.18 2.38 -0.63
C TYR A 120 -15.24 3.88 -0.90
N LYS A 121 -14.23 4.46 -1.56
CA LYS A 121 -14.19 5.87 -1.94
C LYS A 121 -15.41 6.32 -2.75
N SER A 122 -15.97 5.44 -3.58
CA SER A 122 -17.14 5.76 -4.40
C SER A 122 -18.38 6.13 -3.57
N SER A 123 -18.41 5.72 -2.30
CA SER A 123 -19.49 6.05 -1.35
C SER A 123 -19.28 7.40 -0.63
N LEU A 124 -18.10 8.00 -0.72
CA LEU A 124 -17.75 9.26 -0.06
C LEU A 124 -18.23 10.45 -0.89
N LYS A 125 -18.73 11.49 -0.21
CA LYS A 125 -19.19 12.73 -0.88
C LYS A 125 -18.06 13.44 -1.64
N GLN A 126 -16.86 13.39 -1.10
CA GLN A 126 -15.66 13.98 -1.69
C GLN A 126 -14.48 13.04 -1.43
N SER A 127 -13.65 12.87 -2.43
CA SER A 127 -12.42 12.11 -2.31
C SER A 127 -11.46 12.53 -3.42
N PRO A 128 -10.16 12.65 -3.15
CA PRO A 128 -9.18 13.01 -4.16
C PRO A 128 -9.06 11.91 -5.23
N ARG A 129 -8.43 12.29 -6.35
CA ARG A 129 -8.04 11.32 -7.38
C ARG A 129 -7.21 10.21 -6.76
N GLN A 130 -7.35 9.00 -7.30
CA GLN A 130 -6.53 7.85 -6.92
C GLN A 130 -5.65 7.42 -8.08
N LEU A 131 -4.36 7.20 -7.78
CA LEU A 131 -3.37 6.59 -8.67
C LEU A 131 -3.16 5.14 -8.24
N PHE A 132 -3.26 4.22 -9.19
CA PHE A 132 -3.07 2.78 -8.98
C PHE A 132 -1.67 2.38 -9.47
N LEU A 133 -0.81 1.94 -8.57
CA LEU A 133 0.51 1.41 -8.86
C LEU A 133 0.56 -0.07 -8.47
N GLY A 134 0.75 -0.92 -9.47
CA GLY A 134 0.74 -2.37 -9.34
C GLY A 134 0.99 -3.04 -10.68
N ILE A 135 0.83 -4.34 -10.73
CA ILE A 135 0.96 -5.11 -11.95
C ILE A 135 -0.27 -4.83 -12.82
N LYS A 136 -0.04 -4.27 -14.01
CA LYS A 136 -1.09 -4.06 -15.00
C LYS A 136 -1.53 -5.40 -15.57
N ASP A 137 -2.73 -5.45 -16.12
CA ASP A 137 -3.31 -6.69 -16.68
C ASP A 137 -2.51 -7.20 -17.88
N THR A 138 -1.34 -7.75 -17.58
CA THR A 138 -0.38 -8.27 -18.55
C THR A 138 0.35 -9.49 -17.98
N TYR A 139 0.71 -10.44 -18.86
CA TYR A 139 1.59 -11.53 -18.48
C TYR A 139 3.05 -11.06 -18.37
N SER A 140 3.69 -11.37 -17.25
CA SER A 140 5.11 -11.10 -17.07
C SER A 140 5.97 -12.16 -17.77
N LYS A 141 7.10 -11.72 -18.33
CA LYS A 141 8.19 -12.64 -18.69
C LYS A 141 8.88 -13.11 -17.41
N GLY A 142 9.52 -14.28 -17.45
CA GLY A 142 10.34 -14.78 -16.36
C GLY A 142 11.50 -13.82 -16.05
N GLY A 143 11.89 -13.75 -14.78
CA GLY A 143 12.99 -12.93 -14.31
C GLY A 143 13.18 -13.05 -12.81
N ASN A 144 14.31 -12.54 -12.28
CA ASN A 144 14.48 -12.44 -10.86
C ASN A 144 13.60 -11.31 -10.27
N TYR A 145 13.42 -11.32 -8.96
CA TYR A 145 12.50 -10.41 -8.27
C TYR A 145 12.80 -8.92 -8.53
N LYS A 146 14.08 -8.53 -8.47
CA LYS A 146 14.52 -7.15 -8.72
C LYS A 146 14.18 -6.70 -10.15
N PHE A 147 14.44 -7.55 -11.13
CA PHE A 147 14.09 -7.28 -12.53
C PHE A 147 12.57 -7.12 -12.71
N LEU A 148 11.77 -7.96 -12.06
CA LEU A 148 10.31 -7.87 -12.14
C LEU A 148 9.77 -6.62 -11.46
N GLN A 149 10.31 -6.24 -10.30
CA GLN A 149 9.95 -4.97 -9.65
C GLN A 149 10.24 -3.76 -10.56
N GLU A 150 11.43 -3.71 -11.16
CA GLU A 150 11.79 -2.64 -12.10
C GLU A 150 10.88 -2.62 -13.32
N LYS A 151 10.63 -3.78 -13.91
CA LYS A 151 9.78 -3.94 -15.08
C LYS A 151 8.33 -3.48 -14.82
N HIS A 152 7.79 -3.80 -13.66
CA HIS A 152 6.44 -3.40 -13.26
C HIS A 152 6.39 -2.04 -12.58
N ARG A 153 7.52 -1.30 -12.56
CA ARG A 153 7.62 0.05 -11.98
C ARG A 153 7.28 0.10 -10.49
N LEU A 154 7.66 -0.95 -9.74
CA LEU A 154 7.38 -1.11 -8.31
C LEU A 154 8.61 -0.87 -7.43
N THR A 155 9.70 -0.30 -7.97
CA THR A 155 10.82 0.23 -7.16
C THR A 155 10.46 1.62 -6.63
N SER A 156 11.10 2.05 -5.55
CA SER A 156 10.86 3.36 -4.92
C SER A 156 11.00 4.52 -5.90
N GLU A 157 12.02 4.48 -6.77
CA GLU A 157 12.29 5.50 -7.79
C GLU A 157 11.16 5.54 -8.83
N LYS A 158 10.71 4.37 -9.30
CA LYS A 158 9.63 4.27 -10.29
C LYS A 158 8.28 4.71 -9.71
N ILE A 159 8.02 4.37 -8.45
CA ILE A 159 6.84 4.87 -7.73
C ILE A 159 6.85 6.41 -7.70
N VAL A 160 8.00 7.03 -7.40
CA VAL A 160 8.13 8.49 -7.40
C VAL A 160 7.93 9.08 -8.79
N GLU A 161 8.57 8.49 -9.83
CA GLU A 161 8.39 8.93 -11.23
C GLU A 161 6.91 8.93 -11.64
N ASP A 162 6.15 7.91 -11.21
CA ASP A 162 4.73 7.78 -11.54
C ASP A 162 3.84 8.72 -10.73
N ILE A 163 4.22 9.09 -9.51
CA ILE A 163 3.47 10.01 -8.65
C ILE A 163 3.62 11.48 -9.10
N LEU A 164 4.84 11.91 -9.45
CA LEU A 164 5.16 13.32 -9.71
C LEU A 164 4.24 14.02 -10.73
N PRO A 165 3.85 13.42 -11.86
CA PRO A 165 2.96 14.06 -12.83
C PRO A 165 1.54 14.36 -12.31
N HIS A 166 1.17 13.83 -11.15
CA HIS A 166 -0.18 13.93 -10.58
C HIS A 166 -0.30 14.92 -9.41
N ILE A 167 0.79 15.60 -9.03
CA ILE A 167 0.83 16.48 -7.84
C ILE A 167 0.89 17.97 -8.21
N ASN A 168 1.03 18.31 -9.46
CA ASN A 168 1.10 19.71 -9.95
C ASN A 168 -0.23 20.44 -9.81
#